data_11a3cc20f0ee2ff4730395f65792a05b
#
_entry.id   11a3cc20f0ee2ff4730395f65792a05b
#
_cell.length_a   1.000
_cell.length_b   1.000
_cell.length_c   1.000
_cell.angle_alpha   90.00
_cell.angle_beta   90.00
_cell.angle_gamma   90.00
#
_symmetry.space_group_name_H-M   'P 1'
#
loop_
_entity.id
_entity.type
_entity.pdbx_description
1 polymer ?
#
loop_
_entity_poly.entity_id
_entity_poly.type
_entity_poly.pdbx_seq_one_letter_code
_entity_poly.pdbx_strand_id
1 'polypeptide(L)'
;MNNNIKTVIFVLILAACASFFGIDQALIEELTGNPEEQKTEQKTEQKTEQKTEQVEQPAQPKPNKQLGKLNNYLPTTNLGYTLSYGDYFTLSYSNEHRQAEWVAYEISKEKLEQEDFPRSSFFKSDDRIDEKYRVKHQDYSSTNFDRGHLASAADFSWGEEAIETTFYTTNISPQEPRFNRGIWKKLESAVRGWAMQYEHVYVVTGPILTERAKKRFPKEKNYIAVPRRYYKVVLNYVDDEPMAVGFIMKNEYSKSNLSNYVVPIDEIESITGIDFFPELPDDIENELESKIYLTDWGLNITDR
;
A
#
# COMPACT_ATOMS: atom_id res chain seq x y z
N MET A 1 -7.13 -11.44 29.92
CA MET A 1 -6.68 -12.23 31.09
C MET A 1 -6.28 -11.24 32.16
N ASN A 2 -6.96 -11.26 33.34
CA ASN A 2 -6.87 -10.19 34.33
C ASN A 2 -5.42 -10.05 34.88
N ASN A 3 -4.93 -8.83 35.09
CA ASN A 3 -3.55 -8.57 35.54
C ASN A 3 -3.18 -9.34 36.83
N ASN A 4 -4.15 -9.54 37.74
CA ASN A 4 -3.96 -10.32 38.95
C ASN A 4 -3.63 -11.79 38.70
N ILE A 5 -4.11 -12.39 37.60
CA ILE A 5 -3.80 -13.79 37.24
C ILE A 5 -2.38 -13.90 36.72
N LYS A 6 -1.89 -12.90 35.97
CA LYS A 6 -0.52 -12.86 35.48
C LYS A 6 0.48 -12.74 36.59
N THR A 7 0.18 -11.92 37.61
CA THR A 7 1.03 -11.73 38.77
C THR A 7 1.13 -13.01 39.63
N VAL A 8 0.00 -13.68 39.85
CA VAL A 8 -0.02 -14.95 40.62
C VAL A 8 0.76 -16.07 39.89
N ILE A 9 0.63 -16.16 38.57
CA ILE A 9 1.35 -17.15 37.76
C ILE A 9 2.87 -16.85 37.80
N PHE A 10 3.25 -15.58 37.72
CA PHE A 10 4.66 -15.17 37.77
C PHE A 10 5.33 -15.49 39.14
N VAL A 11 4.61 -15.27 40.24
CA VAL A 11 5.09 -15.61 41.59
C VAL A 11 5.23 -17.12 41.77
N LEU A 12 4.30 -17.94 41.27
CA LEU A 12 4.36 -19.40 41.31
C LEU A 12 5.52 -19.97 40.48
N ILE A 13 5.84 -19.35 39.33
CA ILE A 13 7.00 -19.76 38.52
C ILE A 13 8.31 -19.41 39.21
N LEU A 14 8.42 -18.25 39.84
CA LEU A 14 9.61 -17.86 40.63
C LEU A 14 9.85 -18.79 41.81
N ALA A 15 8.80 -19.17 42.54
CA ALA A 15 8.91 -20.12 43.66
C ALA A 15 9.36 -21.53 43.22
N ALA A 16 8.91 -21.99 42.05
CA ALA A 16 9.33 -23.27 41.48
C ALA A 16 10.79 -23.26 41.01
N CYS A 17 11.28 -22.14 40.47
CA CYS A 17 12.67 -21.97 40.06
C CYS A 17 13.63 -21.88 41.27
N ALA A 18 13.20 -21.24 42.36
CA ALA A 18 14.00 -21.12 43.59
C ALA A 18 14.32 -22.49 44.20
N SER A 19 13.38 -23.42 44.19
CA SER A 19 13.57 -24.79 44.68
C SER A 19 14.55 -25.62 43.85
N PHE A 20 14.78 -25.22 42.58
CA PHE A 20 15.65 -25.96 41.66
C PHE A 20 17.09 -25.41 41.60
N PHE A 21 17.28 -24.11 41.91
CA PHE A 21 18.55 -23.41 41.79
C PHE A 21 19.15 -22.93 43.11
N GLY A 22 18.56 -23.27 44.25
CA GLY A 22 19.12 -22.94 45.56
C GLY A 22 19.18 -21.43 45.88
N ILE A 23 18.24 -20.65 45.39
CA ILE A 23 18.13 -19.20 45.63
C ILE A 23 17.54 -18.98 47.03
N ASP A 24 18.15 -18.09 47.82
CA ASP A 24 17.76 -17.81 49.21
C ASP A 24 16.35 -17.18 49.27
N GLN A 25 15.49 -17.71 50.08
CA GLN A 25 14.10 -17.34 50.24
C GLN A 25 13.92 -15.88 50.72
N ALA A 26 14.89 -15.36 51.45
CA ALA A 26 14.91 -13.97 51.90
C ALA A 26 14.96 -12.95 50.75
N LEU A 27 15.60 -13.31 49.65
CA LEU A 27 15.70 -12.45 48.48
C LEU A 27 14.36 -12.33 47.71
N ILE A 28 13.52 -13.36 47.82
CA ILE A 28 12.19 -13.37 47.17
C ILE A 28 11.19 -12.50 47.96
N GLU A 29 11.29 -12.48 49.27
CA GLU A 29 10.45 -11.65 50.14
C GLU A 29 10.78 -10.15 49.99
N GLU A 30 12.03 -9.80 49.75
CA GLU A 30 12.47 -8.41 49.49
C GLU A 30 11.96 -7.88 48.13
N LEU A 31 11.84 -8.77 47.12
CA LEU A 31 11.40 -8.40 45.76
C LEU A 31 9.87 -8.38 45.58
N THR A 32 9.13 -9.09 46.46
CA THR A 32 7.67 -9.25 46.32
C THR A 32 6.82 -8.42 47.30
N GLY A 33 7.45 -7.85 48.35
CA GLY A 33 6.77 -7.07 49.38
C GLY A 33 5.79 -7.90 50.25
N ASN A 34 5.64 -7.55 51.50
CA ASN A 34 4.77 -8.29 52.44
C ASN A 34 3.29 -8.07 52.07
N PRO A 35 2.45 -9.13 51.89
CA PRO A 35 1.06 -9.03 51.48
C PRO A 35 0.11 -8.25 52.39
N GLU A 36 0.52 -7.99 53.65
CA GLU A 36 -0.33 -7.25 54.59
C GLU A 36 -0.27 -5.72 54.45
N GLU A 37 0.83 -5.17 53.94
CA GLU A 37 0.92 -3.71 53.71
C GLU A 37 0.13 -3.23 52.48
N GLN A 38 -0.07 -4.07 51.47
CA GLN A 38 -0.81 -3.69 50.28
C GLN A 38 -2.35 -3.54 50.48
N LYS A 39 -2.89 -4.08 51.60
CA LYS A 39 -4.33 -3.93 51.91
C LYS A 39 -4.68 -2.58 52.54
N THR A 40 -3.70 -1.90 53.12
CA THR A 40 -3.90 -0.62 53.84
C THR A 40 -3.85 0.57 52.85
N GLU A 41 -3.02 0.50 51.84
CA GLU A 41 -2.91 1.56 50.83
C GLU A 41 -4.13 1.63 49.90
N GLN A 42 -4.71 0.47 49.48
CA GLN A 42 -5.92 0.44 48.65
C GLN A 42 -7.17 0.98 49.31
N LYS A 43 -7.20 1.13 50.64
CA LYS A 43 -8.34 1.65 51.37
C LYS A 43 -8.28 3.17 51.55
N THR A 44 -7.13 3.79 51.33
CA THR A 44 -6.91 5.24 51.46
C THR A 44 -7.12 5.94 50.12
N GLU A 45 -6.82 5.29 48.98
CA GLU A 45 -7.02 5.85 47.66
C GLU A 45 -8.50 5.90 47.24
N GLN A 46 -9.36 4.99 47.69
CA GLN A 46 -10.80 5.00 47.36
C GLN A 46 -11.63 6.13 48.02
N LYS A 47 -11.04 6.95 48.92
CA LYS A 47 -11.77 8.00 49.63
C LYS A 47 -11.47 9.41 49.11
N THR A 48 -10.57 9.60 48.16
CA THR A 48 -10.15 10.92 47.64
C THR A 48 -10.63 11.18 46.19
N GLU A 49 -11.23 10.21 45.49
CA GLU A 49 -11.66 10.33 44.09
C GLU A 49 -13.11 10.77 43.88
N GLN A 50 -13.72 11.48 44.81
CA GLN A 50 -15.02 12.10 44.60
C GLN A 50 -14.97 13.60 44.79
N LYS A 51 -14.25 14.33 43.95
CA LYS A 51 -14.55 15.70 43.53
C LYS A 51 -13.44 16.25 42.61
N THR A 52 -13.53 15.90 41.34
CA THR A 52 -12.90 16.72 40.30
C THR A 52 -13.87 16.76 39.11
N GLU A 53 -14.29 17.98 38.80
CA GLU A 53 -15.17 18.28 37.68
C GLU A 53 -14.67 17.67 36.38
N GLN A 54 -15.57 16.97 35.69
CA GLN A 54 -15.34 16.51 34.32
C GLN A 54 -15.17 17.73 33.41
N VAL A 55 -13.94 18.07 33.08
CA VAL A 55 -13.65 18.84 31.87
C VAL A 55 -13.81 17.85 30.72
N GLU A 56 -14.91 17.95 29.99
CA GLU A 56 -15.08 17.25 28.71
C GLU A 56 -13.91 17.61 27.80
N GLN A 57 -13.00 16.64 27.57
CA GLN A 57 -12.11 16.71 26.42
C GLN A 57 -13.00 16.69 25.16
N PRO A 58 -12.75 17.55 24.18
CA PRO A 58 -13.47 17.47 22.92
C PRO A 58 -13.31 16.07 22.38
N ALA A 59 -14.44 15.39 22.13
CA ALA A 59 -14.49 14.07 21.54
C ALA A 59 -13.70 14.10 20.24
N GLN A 60 -12.64 13.30 20.15
CA GLN A 60 -11.98 13.04 18.88
C GLN A 60 -13.04 12.58 17.88
N PRO A 61 -13.06 13.09 16.67
CA PRO A 61 -14.02 12.66 15.67
C PRO A 61 -13.87 11.15 15.51
N LYS A 62 -14.96 10.42 15.75
CA LYS A 62 -14.99 8.96 15.47
C LYS A 62 -14.66 8.79 14.00
N PRO A 63 -13.70 7.92 13.63
CA PRO A 63 -13.36 7.69 12.26
C PRO A 63 -14.61 7.34 11.47
N ASN A 64 -14.78 8.00 10.35
CA ASN A 64 -15.98 7.89 9.53
C ASN A 64 -15.96 6.51 8.86
N LYS A 65 -16.89 5.63 9.21
CA LYS A 65 -17.09 4.29 8.63
C LYS A 65 -17.30 4.26 7.10
N GLN A 66 -17.18 5.39 6.41
CA GLN A 66 -17.32 5.54 4.96
C GLN A 66 -16.00 5.55 4.17
N LEU A 67 -14.85 5.31 4.81
CA LEU A 67 -13.53 5.26 4.18
C LEU A 67 -13.33 4.09 3.18
N GLY A 68 -14.34 3.32 2.84
CA GLY A 68 -14.28 2.17 1.95
C GLY A 68 -14.55 2.43 0.47
N LYS A 69 -14.50 3.68 -0.03
CA LYS A 69 -14.65 3.96 -1.47
C LYS A 69 -13.34 4.47 -2.06
N LEU A 70 -12.91 3.88 -3.16
CA LEU A 70 -11.69 4.24 -3.90
C LEU A 70 -11.54 5.78 -4.10
N ASN A 71 -12.65 6.50 -4.27
CA ASN A 71 -12.63 7.96 -4.46
C ASN A 71 -12.02 8.75 -3.29
N ASN A 72 -11.93 8.17 -2.10
CA ASN A 72 -11.33 8.82 -0.92
C ASN A 72 -9.80 8.68 -0.89
N TYR A 73 -9.22 7.89 -1.80
CA TYR A 73 -7.78 7.61 -1.86
C TYR A 73 -7.17 7.93 -3.23
N LEU A 74 -7.86 8.74 -4.03
CA LEU A 74 -7.32 9.18 -5.31
C LEU A 74 -6.22 10.20 -5.08
N PRO A 75 -5.07 10.05 -5.75
CA PRO A 75 -4.01 11.04 -5.68
C PRO A 75 -4.38 12.31 -6.46
N THR A 76 -3.65 13.39 -6.22
CA THR A 76 -3.72 14.57 -7.08
C THR A 76 -3.21 14.28 -8.49
N THR A 77 -3.50 15.16 -9.44
CA THR A 77 -2.96 15.09 -10.80
C THR A 77 -1.89 16.15 -10.99
N ASN A 78 -0.84 15.84 -11.72
CA ASN A 78 0.23 16.80 -12.07
C ASN A 78 0.30 17.07 -13.57
N LEU A 79 0.36 16.01 -14.39
CA LEU A 79 0.60 16.10 -15.83
C LEU A 79 -0.59 15.69 -16.70
N GLY A 80 -1.65 15.21 -16.07
CA GLY A 80 -2.76 14.58 -16.74
C GLY A 80 -4.14 15.13 -16.35
N TYR A 81 -5.16 14.40 -16.73
CA TYR A 81 -6.56 14.61 -16.34
C TYR A 81 -7.23 13.28 -16.06
N THR A 82 -8.19 13.30 -15.15
CA THR A 82 -8.81 12.09 -14.58
C THR A 82 -9.82 11.47 -15.54
N LEU A 83 -9.76 10.14 -15.67
CA LEU A 83 -10.73 9.29 -16.35
C LEU A 83 -11.10 8.13 -15.44
N SER A 84 -12.39 7.96 -15.17
CA SER A 84 -12.91 6.81 -14.40
C SER A 84 -13.37 5.68 -15.33
N TYR A 85 -13.15 4.46 -14.91
CA TYR A 85 -13.58 3.22 -15.55
C TYR A 85 -14.55 2.47 -14.64
N GLY A 86 -15.68 3.11 -14.36
CA GLY A 86 -16.69 2.60 -13.45
C GLY A 86 -16.11 2.41 -12.04
N ASP A 87 -16.43 1.27 -11.42
CA ASP A 87 -15.93 0.88 -10.09
C ASP A 87 -14.63 0.07 -10.17
N TYR A 88 -14.00 -0.02 -11.35
CA TYR A 88 -12.78 -0.82 -11.53
C TYR A 88 -11.53 -0.03 -11.16
N PHE A 89 -11.28 1.08 -11.85
CA PHE A 89 -10.15 1.96 -11.58
C PHE A 89 -10.38 3.37 -12.11
N THR A 90 -9.62 4.29 -11.57
CA THR A 90 -9.49 5.66 -12.08
C THR A 90 -8.04 5.91 -12.46
N LEU A 91 -7.80 6.69 -13.51
CA LEU A 91 -6.45 7.06 -13.93
C LEU A 91 -6.38 8.55 -14.30
N SER A 92 -5.17 9.11 -14.26
CA SER A 92 -4.86 10.42 -14.82
C SER A 92 -4.05 10.26 -16.11
N TYR A 93 -4.58 10.70 -17.24
CA TYR A 93 -3.96 10.54 -18.55
C TYR A 93 -3.22 11.78 -19.00
N SER A 94 -1.93 11.61 -19.31
CA SER A 94 -1.09 12.69 -19.88
C SER A 94 -1.10 12.65 -21.42
N ASN A 95 -1.66 13.67 -22.03
CA ASN A 95 -1.64 13.84 -23.48
C ASN A 95 -0.23 13.99 -24.04
N GLU A 96 0.66 14.65 -23.31
CA GLU A 96 2.06 14.83 -23.73
C GLU A 96 2.82 13.51 -23.81
N HIS A 97 2.59 12.62 -22.84
CA HIS A 97 3.32 11.36 -22.72
C HIS A 97 2.59 10.18 -23.34
N ARG A 98 1.30 10.34 -23.71
CA ARG A 98 0.44 9.32 -24.31
C ARG A 98 0.27 8.07 -23.45
N GLN A 99 0.12 8.28 -22.16
CA GLN A 99 -0.11 7.25 -21.16
C GLN A 99 -0.58 7.86 -19.84
N ALA A 100 -1.08 7.04 -18.92
CA ALA A 100 -1.44 7.52 -17.61
C ALA A 100 -0.18 7.89 -16.80
N GLU A 101 -0.26 8.97 -16.01
CA GLU A 101 0.73 9.29 -14.99
C GLU A 101 0.52 8.44 -13.73
N TRP A 102 -0.75 8.08 -13.44
CA TRP A 102 -1.12 7.12 -12.42
C TRP A 102 -2.41 6.38 -12.78
N VAL A 103 -2.57 5.20 -12.20
CA VAL A 103 -3.80 4.42 -12.15
C VAL A 103 -4.03 4.03 -10.70
N ALA A 104 -5.22 4.31 -10.18
CA ALA A 104 -5.62 4.05 -8.81
C ALA A 104 -6.80 3.06 -8.76
N TYR A 105 -6.72 2.04 -7.91
CA TYR A 105 -7.72 0.98 -7.79
C TYR A 105 -7.62 0.25 -6.46
N GLU A 106 -8.67 -0.49 -6.12
CA GLU A 106 -8.72 -1.38 -4.96
C GLU A 106 -8.61 -2.84 -5.39
N ILE A 107 -7.86 -3.61 -4.62
CA ILE A 107 -7.85 -5.08 -4.67
C ILE A 107 -8.43 -5.59 -3.36
N SER A 108 -9.48 -6.40 -3.42
CA SER A 108 -10.05 -7.04 -2.23
C SER A 108 -9.93 -8.56 -2.32
N LYS A 109 -9.79 -9.20 -1.16
CA LYS A 109 -9.78 -10.66 -1.02
C LYS A 109 -11.05 -11.28 -1.60
N GLU A 110 -12.22 -10.67 -1.30
CA GLU A 110 -13.50 -11.12 -1.82
C GLU A 110 -13.50 -11.26 -3.35
N LYS A 111 -12.92 -10.27 -4.05
CA LYS A 111 -12.80 -10.30 -5.51
C LYS A 111 -11.76 -11.33 -5.98
N LEU A 112 -10.62 -11.45 -5.29
CA LEU A 112 -9.56 -12.40 -5.64
C LEU A 112 -9.95 -13.87 -5.43
N GLU A 113 -10.93 -14.16 -4.57
CA GLU A 113 -11.44 -15.50 -4.31
C GLU A 113 -12.55 -15.93 -5.29
N GLN A 114 -12.99 -15.04 -6.18
CA GLN A 114 -13.97 -15.37 -7.22
C GLN A 114 -13.33 -16.20 -8.34
N GLU A 115 -14.18 -16.82 -9.17
CA GLU A 115 -13.72 -17.57 -10.33
C GLU A 115 -13.03 -16.65 -11.35
N ASP A 116 -11.87 -17.09 -11.83
CA ASP A 116 -11.08 -16.36 -12.82
C ASP A 116 -11.70 -16.40 -14.21
N PHE A 117 -11.94 -15.23 -14.78
CA PHE A 117 -12.25 -15.09 -16.20
C PHE A 117 -10.99 -15.12 -17.06
N PRO A 118 -11.07 -15.65 -18.29
CA PRO A 118 -9.91 -15.75 -19.17
C PRO A 118 -9.42 -14.36 -19.57
N ARG A 119 -8.10 -14.19 -19.57
CA ARG A 119 -7.45 -12.95 -19.98
C ARG A 119 -7.80 -12.61 -21.44
N SER A 120 -8.26 -11.37 -21.70
CA SER A 120 -8.41 -10.85 -23.07
C SER A 120 -7.06 -10.82 -23.80
N SER A 121 -7.08 -11.03 -25.09
CA SER A 121 -5.90 -10.86 -25.97
C SER A 121 -5.95 -9.54 -26.76
N PHE A 122 -7.02 -8.77 -26.65
CA PHE A 122 -7.28 -7.60 -27.47
C PHE A 122 -7.12 -6.31 -26.66
N PHE A 123 -6.15 -5.50 -27.07
CA PHE A 123 -6.01 -4.14 -26.55
C PHE A 123 -6.96 -3.20 -27.32
N LYS A 124 -7.66 -2.36 -26.58
CA LYS A 124 -8.66 -1.41 -27.08
C LYS A 124 -8.12 0.01 -26.98
N SER A 125 -8.25 0.82 -28.04
CA SER A 125 -8.05 2.27 -27.92
C SER A 125 -9.22 2.87 -27.15
N ASP A 126 -8.95 3.91 -26.37
CA ASP A 126 -9.98 4.61 -25.60
C ASP A 126 -10.50 5.80 -26.40
N ASP A 127 -11.78 5.74 -26.81
CA ASP A 127 -12.39 6.78 -27.62
C ASP A 127 -12.67 8.08 -26.87
N ARG A 128 -12.55 8.07 -25.54
CA ARG A 128 -12.62 9.27 -24.70
C ARG A 128 -11.38 10.15 -24.83
N ILE A 129 -10.25 9.58 -25.29
CA ILE A 129 -9.05 10.34 -25.61
C ILE A 129 -9.20 10.97 -27.01
N ASP A 130 -8.93 12.27 -27.13
CA ASP A 130 -8.86 12.97 -28.40
C ASP A 130 -7.97 12.19 -29.39
N GLU A 131 -8.42 12.01 -30.62
CA GLU A 131 -7.76 11.17 -31.63
C GLU A 131 -6.28 11.53 -31.84
N LYS A 132 -5.93 12.80 -31.75
CA LYS A 132 -4.53 13.27 -31.88
C LYS A 132 -3.63 12.78 -30.76
N TYR A 133 -4.18 12.40 -29.59
CA TYR A 133 -3.46 11.89 -28.43
C TYR A 133 -3.67 10.40 -28.16
N ARG A 134 -4.62 9.81 -28.88
CA ARG A 134 -5.02 8.41 -28.69
C ARG A 134 -3.93 7.46 -29.15
N VAL A 135 -3.61 6.49 -28.29
CA VAL A 135 -2.68 5.40 -28.59
C VAL A 135 -3.44 4.22 -29.14
N LYS A 136 -2.91 3.60 -30.19
CA LYS A 136 -3.41 2.36 -30.78
C LYS A 136 -2.47 1.21 -30.42
N HIS A 137 -2.98 -0.01 -30.29
CA HIS A 137 -2.14 -1.16 -29.93
C HIS A 137 -1.04 -1.42 -30.98
N GLN A 138 -1.29 -1.07 -32.24
CA GLN A 138 -0.31 -1.17 -33.33
C GLN A 138 0.89 -0.23 -33.14
N ASP A 139 0.74 0.87 -32.38
CA ASP A 139 1.84 1.78 -32.12
C ASP A 139 2.99 1.10 -31.32
N TYR A 140 2.69 0.01 -30.63
CA TYR A 140 3.67 -0.83 -29.94
C TYR A 140 4.35 -1.86 -30.84
N SER A 141 3.88 -2.06 -32.06
CA SER A 141 4.43 -3.07 -32.98
C SER A 141 5.88 -2.74 -33.31
N SER A 142 6.75 -3.75 -33.28
CA SER A 142 8.19 -3.64 -33.57
C SER A 142 8.97 -2.70 -32.65
N THR A 143 8.47 -2.41 -31.43
CA THR A 143 9.14 -1.49 -30.49
C THR A 143 10.11 -2.14 -29.53
N ASN A 144 10.10 -3.45 -29.38
CA ASN A 144 10.81 -4.21 -28.34
C ASN A 144 10.34 -3.89 -26.89
N PHE A 145 9.18 -3.21 -26.72
CA PHE A 145 8.56 -3.04 -25.42
C PHE A 145 7.27 -3.85 -25.33
N ASP A 146 7.04 -4.39 -24.15
CA ASP A 146 5.75 -4.97 -23.80
C ASP A 146 4.70 -3.87 -23.66
N ARG A 147 3.45 -4.20 -23.94
CA ARG A 147 2.28 -3.42 -23.52
C ARG A 147 2.06 -3.72 -22.04
N GLY A 148 2.83 -3.05 -21.17
CA GLY A 148 2.77 -3.27 -19.73
C GLY A 148 1.53 -2.64 -19.13
N HIS A 149 0.75 -3.43 -18.40
CA HIS A 149 -0.38 -2.94 -17.64
C HIS A 149 0.09 -2.13 -16.42
N LEU A 150 -0.63 -1.08 -16.09
CA LEU A 150 -0.49 -0.36 -14.81
C LEU A 150 -1.42 -1.00 -13.76
N ALA A 151 -2.74 -0.97 -13.95
CA ALA A 151 -3.67 -1.84 -13.23
C ALA A 151 -3.57 -3.25 -13.85
N SER A 152 -3.04 -4.21 -13.09
CA SER A 152 -2.72 -5.55 -13.58
C SER A 152 -3.99 -6.33 -13.95
N ALA A 153 -4.04 -6.96 -15.12
CA ALA A 153 -5.20 -7.74 -15.53
C ALA A 153 -5.54 -8.88 -14.54
N ALA A 154 -4.54 -9.43 -13.85
CA ALA A 154 -4.75 -10.46 -12.85
C ALA A 154 -5.43 -9.97 -11.56
N ASP A 155 -5.46 -8.65 -11.33
CA ASP A 155 -6.15 -8.04 -10.19
C ASP A 155 -7.66 -7.88 -10.47
N PHE A 156 -8.07 -8.08 -11.75
CA PHE A 156 -9.43 -7.92 -12.25
C PHE A 156 -9.99 -9.20 -12.90
N SER A 157 -9.36 -10.36 -12.68
CA SER A 157 -9.81 -11.64 -13.27
C SER A 157 -11.17 -12.14 -12.74
N TRP A 158 -11.68 -11.53 -11.69
CA TRP A 158 -12.98 -11.84 -11.07
C TRP A 158 -14.21 -11.46 -11.91
N GLY A 159 -14.07 -10.73 -13.01
CA GLY A 159 -15.18 -10.32 -13.87
C GLY A 159 -14.74 -10.12 -15.32
N GLU A 160 -15.57 -10.56 -16.26
CA GLU A 160 -15.25 -10.45 -17.69
C GLU A 160 -15.07 -8.98 -18.12
N GLU A 161 -16.01 -8.10 -17.75
CA GLU A 161 -15.90 -6.66 -18.03
C GLU A 161 -14.74 -6.01 -17.26
N ALA A 162 -14.51 -6.43 -16.00
CA ALA A 162 -13.43 -5.93 -15.18
C ALA A 162 -12.06 -6.19 -15.83
N ILE A 163 -11.79 -7.45 -16.21
CA ILE A 163 -10.52 -7.80 -16.85
C ILE A 163 -10.38 -7.17 -18.23
N GLU A 164 -11.46 -7.12 -19.04
CA GLU A 164 -11.43 -6.47 -20.37
C GLU A 164 -11.12 -4.97 -20.29
N THR A 165 -11.61 -4.31 -19.24
CA THR A 165 -11.37 -2.87 -19.01
C THR A 165 -9.89 -2.58 -18.80
N THR A 166 -9.10 -3.51 -18.23
CA THR A 166 -7.66 -3.32 -18.08
C THR A 166 -6.90 -3.26 -19.41
N PHE A 167 -7.49 -3.69 -20.52
CA PHE A 167 -6.87 -3.72 -21.86
C PHE A 167 -7.05 -2.43 -22.66
N TYR A 168 -7.66 -1.38 -22.10
CA TYR A 168 -7.60 -0.06 -22.72
C TYR A 168 -6.16 0.45 -22.78
N THR A 169 -5.77 1.04 -23.94
CA THR A 169 -4.40 1.56 -24.12
C THR A 169 -4.04 2.70 -23.17
N THR A 170 -5.01 3.32 -22.52
CA THR A 170 -4.84 4.29 -21.44
C THR A 170 -4.25 3.67 -20.16
N ASN A 171 -4.49 2.39 -19.91
CA ASN A 171 -3.91 1.62 -18.82
C ASN A 171 -2.56 0.96 -19.19
N ILE A 172 -2.02 1.27 -20.38
CA ILE A 172 -0.83 0.60 -20.93
C ILE A 172 0.34 1.56 -21.01
N SER A 173 1.49 1.10 -20.55
CA SER A 173 2.76 1.82 -20.59
C SER A 173 3.88 0.96 -21.17
N PRO A 174 4.89 1.55 -21.86
CA PRO A 174 5.98 0.79 -22.49
C PRO A 174 6.97 0.26 -21.46
N GLN A 175 6.89 -1.03 -21.20
CA GLN A 175 7.76 -1.71 -20.25
C GLN A 175 8.81 -2.59 -20.96
N GLU A 176 10.03 -2.60 -20.45
CA GLU A 176 11.06 -3.54 -20.90
C GLU A 176 10.57 -4.99 -20.58
N PRO A 177 10.66 -5.93 -21.54
CA PRO A 177 10.05 -7.26 -21.37
C PRO A 177 10.51 -8.05 -20.13
N ARG A 178 11.81 -7.96 -19.79
CA ARG A 178 12.35 -8.68 -18.62
C ARG A 178 12.05 -7.97 -17.29
N PHE A 179 11.75 -6.67 -17.34
CA PHE A 179 11.18 -5.92 -16.21
C PHE A 179 9.72 -6.33 -15.99
N ASN A 180 8.89 -6.17 -17.02
CA ASN A 180 7.45 -6.45 -16.98
C ASN A 180 7.16 -7.90 -16.53
N ARG A 181 7.80 -8.86 -17.18
CA ARG A 181 7.61 -10.30 -16.92
C ARG A 181 8.40 -10.82 -15.72
N GLY A 182 9.27 -9.99 -15.15
CA GLY A 182 10.17 -10.30 -14.04
C GLY A 182 9.79 -9.63 -12.73
N ILE A 183 10.59 -8.64 -12.31
CA ILE A 183 10.47 -8.02 -10.99
C ILE A 183 9.14 -7.28 -10.81
N TRP A 184 8.59 -6.65 -11.89
CA TRP A 184 7.30 -5.97 -11.84
C TRP A 184 6.16 -6.96 -11.57
N LYS A 185 6.11 -8.07 -12.31
CA LYS A 185 5.15 -9.16 -12.05
C LYS A 185 5.29 -9.74 -10.64
N LYS A 186 6.52 -9.82 -10.10
CA LYS A 186 6.74 -10.25 -8.71
C LYS A 186 6.11 -9.28 -7.71
N LEU A 187 6.24 -7.97 -7.94
CA LEU A 187 5.60 -6.96 -7.11
C LEU A 187 4.07 -7.05 -7.19
N GLU A 188 3.49 -7.17 -8.39
CA GLU A 188 2.04 -7.36 -8.56
C GLU A 188 1.53 -8.60 -7.80
N SER A 189 2.29 -9.70 -7.85
CA SER A 189 1.93 -10.91 -7.09
C SER A 189 2.01 -10.71 -5.57
N ALA A 190 2.98 -9.93 -5.08
CA ALA A 190 3.09 -9.58 -3.67
C ALA A 190 1.89 -8.71 -3.23
N VAL A 191 1.48 -7.74 -4.03
CA VAL A 191 0.32 -6.87 -3.74
C VAL A 191 -0.97 -7.68 -3.62
N ARG A 192 -1.22 -8.65 -4.52
CA ARG A 192 -2.35 -9.59 -4.35
C ARG A 192 -2.23 -10.42 -3.08
N GLY A 193 -1.02 -10.88 -2.73
CA GLY A 193 -0.77 -11.57 -1.47
C GLY A 193 -1.15 -10.72 -0.24
N TRP A 194 -0.83 -9.42 -0.27
CA TRP A 194 -1.22 -8.49 0.78
C TRP A 194 -2.72 -8.25 0.83
N ALA A 195 -3.39 -8.12 -0.31
CA ALA A 195 -4.87 -8.04 -0.35
C ALA A 195 -5.53 -9.28 0.25
N MET A 196 -4.98 -10.48 0.00
CA MET A 196 -5.44 -11.73 0.63
C MET A 196 -5.20 -11.76 2.14
N GLN A 197 -4.10 -11.17 2.62
CA GLN A 197 -3.72 -11.15 4.04
C GLN A 197 -4.50 -10.09 4.83
N TYR A 198 -4.70 -8.90 4.25
CA TYR A 198 -5.25 -7.72 4.90
C TYR A 198 -6.67 -7.36 4.43
N GLU A 199 -7.39 -8.32 3.83
CA GLU A 199 -8.74 -8.21 3.29
C GLU A 199 -8.84 -7.28 2.06
N HIS A 200 -8.17 -6.14 2.03
CA HIS A 200 -8.06 -5.28 0.86
C HIS A 200 -6.81 -4.38 0.89
N VAL A 201 -6.43 -3.85 -0.26
CA VAL A 201 -5.42 -2.80 -0.41
C VAL A 201 -5.83 -1.81 -1.50
N TYR A 202 -5.49 -0.54 -1.30
CA TYR A 202 -5.57 0.49 -2.33
C TYR A 202 -4.21 0.61 -3.02
N VAL A 203 -4.22 0.71 -4.34
CA VAL A 203 -3.01 0.74 -5.17
C VAL A 203 -3.02 1.98 -6.04
N VAL A 204 -1.95 2.77 -5.99
CA VAL A 204 -1.65 3.81 -6.96
C VAL A 204 -0.35 3.45 -7.67
N THR A 205 -0.37 3.36 -8.99
CA THR A 205 0.79 2.89 -9.75
C THR A 205 0.93 3.67 -11.06
N GLY A 206 2.15 3.95 -11.45
CA GLY A 206 2.39 4.70 -12.67
C GLY A 206 3.86 4.76 -13.09
N PRO A 207 4.12 5.30 -14.27
CA PRO A 207 5.45 5.69 -14.71
C PRO A 207 5.87 7.03 -14.08
N ILE A 208 7.16 7.25 -13.84
CA ILE A 208 7.69 8.58 -13.51
C ILE A 208 7.86 9.35 -14.81
N LEU A 209 6.91 10.27 -15.09
CA LEU A 209 6.85 11.04 -16.34
C LEU A 209 7.54 12.40 -16.27
N THR A 210 7.80 12.92 -15.09
CA THR A 210 8.56 14.16 -14.86
C THR A 210 10.02 14.06 -15.31
N GLU A 211 10.53 12.84 -15.42
CA GLU A 211 11.86 12.58 -15.93
C GLU A 211 11.91 12.59 -17.46
N ARG A 212 13.07 12.97 -18.01
CA ARG A 212 13.29 12.82 -19.45
C ARG A 212 13.09 11.38 -19.87
N ALA A 213 12.16 11.13 -20.79
CA ALA A 213 11.88 9.81 -21.32
C ALA A 213 13.15 9.12 -21.85
N LYS A 214 13.26 7.80 -21.66
CA LYS A 214 14.35 6.96 -22.19
C LYS A 214 14.42 7.05 -23.72
N LYS A 215 13.25 7.03 -24.37
CA LYS A 215 13.02 7.29 -25.79
C LYS A 215 11.53 7.52 -26.04
N ARG A 216 11.15 7.86 -27.26
CA ARG A 216 9.76 7.94 -27.71
C ARG A 216 9.56 7.07 -28.96
N PHE A 217 8.35 6.55 -29.16
CA PHE A 217 7.97 5.72 -30.31
C PHE A 217 6.48 5.89 -30.69
N PRO A 218 5.97 5.30 -31.81
CA PRO A 218 6.77 4.73 -32.89
C PRO A 218 7.70 5.79 -33.50
N LYS A 219 8.76 5.35 -34.17
CA LYS A 219 9.81 6.26 -34.66
C LYS A 219 9.26 7.41 -35.54
N GLU A 220 8.27 7.10 -36.36
CA GLU A 220 7.66 8.03 -37.30
C GLU A 220 6.80 9.10 -36.59
N LYS A 221 6.16 8.74 -35.48
CA LYS A 221 5.29 9.63 -34.70
C LYS A 221 6.01 10.26 -33.50
N ASN A 222 6.96 9.51 -32.89
CA ASN A 222 7.81 9.94 -31.78
C ASN A 222 7.03 10.53 -30.58
N TYR A 223 5.89 9.93 -30.22
CA TYR A 223 5.01 10.52 -29.22
C TYR A 223 4.84 9.73 -27.92
N ILE A 224 4.87 8.37 -27.95
CA ILE A 224 4.74 7.58 -26.72
C ILE A 224 6.07 7.63 -25.96
N ALA A 225 6.05 8.20 -24.79
CA ALA A 225 7.25 8.27 -23.95
C ALA A 225 7.56 6.91 -23.30
N VAL A 226 8.82 6.48 -23.34
CA VAL A 226 9.30 5.31 -22.61
C VAL A 226 9.84 5.76 -21.26
N PRO A 227 9.16 5.44 -20.15
CA PRO A 227 9.60 5.85 -18.82
C PRO A 227 10.94 5.19 -18.44
N ARG A 228 11.74 5.89 -17.63
CA ARG A 228 12.94 5.33 -17.03
C ARG A 228 12.64 4.49 -15.81
N ARG A 229 11.63 4.89 -15.04
CA ARG A 229 11.23 4.29 -13.78
C ARG A 229 9.71 4.20 -13.68
N TYR A 230 9.27 3.26 -12.88
CA TYR A 230 7.88 3.10 -12.45
C TYR A 230 7.81 3.14 -10.93
N TYR A 231 6.69 3.56 -10.41
CA TYR A 231 6.37 3.50 -8.99
C TYR A 231 5.10 2.70 -8.74
N LYS A 232 4.96 2.23 -7.53
CA LYS A 232 3.74 1.64 -6.99
C LYS A 232 3.65 2.00 -5.51
N VAL A 233 2.53 2.59 -5.12
CA VAL A 233 2.17 2.90 -3.73
C VAL A 233 1.01 2.02 -3.35
N VAL A 234 1.08 1.38 -2.19
CA VAL A 234 0.05 0.48 -1.67
C VAL A 234 -0.31 0.94 -0.28
N LEU A 235 -1.61 1.14 -0.04
CA LEU A 235 -2.19 1.51 1.24
C LEU A 235 -3.15 0.41 1.69
N ASN A 236 -3.03 -0.03 2.94
CA ASN A 236 -4.08 -0.72 3.66
C ASN A 236 -4.59 0.21 4.77
N TYR A 237 -5.89 0.42 4.85
CA TYR A 237 -6.52 1.25 5.88
C TYR A 237 -7.72 0.49 6.44
N VAL A 238 -7.46 -0.37 7.43
CA VAL A 238 -8.47 -1.18 8.12
C VAL A 238 -8.29 -0.99 9.62
N ASP A 239 -9.39 -0.87 10.36
CA ASP A 239 -9.44 -0.89 11.82
C ASP A 239 -8.56 0.14 12.53
N ASP A 240 -8.43 1.34 11.96
CA ASP A 240 -7.64 2.47 12.51
C ASP A 240 -6.12 2.21 12.62
N GLU A 241 -5.59 1.18 11.96
CA GLU A 241 -4.16 0.89 11.84
C GLU A 241 -3.71 0.95 10.38
N PRO A 242 -3.55 2.15 9.80
CA PRO A 242 -3.15 2.30 8.41
C PRO A 242 -1.69 1.88 8.19
N MET A 243 -1.45 1.23 7.06
CA MET A 243 -0.11 0.84 6.61
C MET A 243 0.08 1.23 5.14
N ALA A 244 1.23 1.81 4.81
CA ALA A 244 1.54 2.12 3.42
C ALA A 244 2.96 1.69 3.05
N VAL A 245 3.19 1.46 1.75
CA VAL A 245 4.52 1.16 1.22
C VAL A 245 4.67 1.70 -0.20
N GLY A 246 5.79 2.38 -0.46
CA GLY A 246 6.15 2.92 -1.75
C GLY A 246 7.31 2.16 -2.41
N PHE A 247 7.25 1.99 -3.72
CA PHE A 247 8.30 1.34 -4.53
C PHE A 247 8.68 2.22 -5.71
N ILE A 248 9.98 2.32 -5.99
CA ILE A 248 10.52 2.86 -7.25
C ILE A 248 11.38 1.80 -7.92
N MET A 249 11.08 1.47 -9.17
CA MET A 249 11.81 0.48 -9.95
C MET A 249 12.24 1.05 -11.30
N LYS A 250 13.49 0.78 -11.70
CA LYS A 250 13.96 1.10 -13.05
C LYS A 250 13.28 0.21 -14.09
N ASN A 251 12.92 0.79 -15.24
CA ASN A 251 12.39 0.05 -16.39
C ASN A 251 13.51 -0.76 -17.08
N GLU A 252 14.03 -1.75 -16.34
CA GLU A 252 15.13 -2.63 -16.78
C GLU A 252 15.11 -3.95 -15.99
N TYR A 253 15.80 -4.95 -16.50
CA TYR A 253 15.92 -6.23 -15.83
C TYR A 253 16.56 -6.13 -14.46
N SER A 254 16.00 -6.84 -13.49
CA SER A 254 16.60 -7.02 -12.17
C SER A 254 16.27 -8.39 -11.56
N LYS A 255 17.18 -8.86 -10.70
CA LYS A 255 17.04 -10.06 -9.85
C LYS A 255 16.96 -9.71 -8.36
N SER A 256 17.00 -8.43 -8.01
CA SER A 256 17.01 -7.99 -6.62
C SER A 256 15.71 -8.37 -5.89
N ASN A 257 15.77 -8.36 -4.56
CA ASN A 257 14.57 -8.52 -3.73
C ASN A 257 13.69 -7.26 -3.76
N LEU A 258 12.39 -7.40 -3.51
CA LEU A 258 11.45 -6.28 -3.50
C LEU A 258 11.82 -5.21 -2.47
N SER A 259 12.33 -5.61 -1.30
CA SER A 259 12.79 -4.70 -0.24
C SER A 259 13.83 -3.67 -0.71
N ASN A 260 14.63 -3.97 -1.75
CA ASN A 260 15.64 -3.05 -2.28
C ASN A 260 15.05 -1.90 -3.10
N TYR A 261 13.76 -1.90 -3.36
CA TYR A 261 13.03 -0.89 -4.14
C TYR A 261 12.08 -0.05 -3.30
N VAL A 262 11.96 -0.39 -2.01
CA VAL A 262 11.12 0.37 -1.10
C VAL A 262 11.75 1.72 -0.83
N VAL A 263 10.94 2.76 -0.92
CA VAL A 263 11.29 4.16 -0.65
C VAL A 263 10.18 4.79 0.18
N PRO A 264 10.44 5.89 0.90
CA PRO A 264 9.37 6.72 1.46
C PRO A 264 8.43 7.19 0.35
N ILE A 265 7.13 7.33 0.65
CA ILE A 265 6.15 7.84 -0.31
C ILE A 265 6.48 9.30 -0.65
N ASP A 266 6.92 10.11 0.33
CA ASP A 266 7.44 11.47 0.14
C ASP A 266 8.51 11.58 -0.98
N GLU A 267 9.35 10.55 -1.14
CA GLU A 267 10.32 10.51 -2.24
C GLU A 267 9.62 10.37 -3.60
N ILE A 268 8.55 9.56 -3.67
CA ILE A 268 7.78 9.41 -4.90
C ILE A 268 7.07 10.71 -5.24
N GLU A 269 6.47 11.37 -4.26
CA GLU A 269 5.81 12.68 -4.40
C GLU A 269 6.76 13.76 -4.88
N SER A 270 7.90 13.88 -4.22
CA SER A 270 8.96 14.83 -4.60
C SER A 270 9.40 14.68 -6.06
N ILE A 271 9.41 13.45 -6.59
CA ILE A 271 9.82 13.16 -7.96
C ILE A 271 8.66 13.35 -8.95
N THR A 272 7.45 12.95 -8.59
CA THR A 272 6.31 12.95 -9.49
C THR A 272 5.50 14.24 -9.47
N GLY A 273 5.52 14.96 -8.35
CA GLY A 273 4.65 16.10 -8.08
C GLY A 273 3.19 15.68 -7.86
N ILE A 274 2.95 14.41 -7.53
CA ILE A 274 1.67 13.83 -7.20
C ILE A 274 1.62 13.70 -5.69
N ASP A 275 0.55 14.14 -5.08
CA ASP A 275 0.25 14.00 -3.67
C ASP A 275 -0.64 12.75 -3.51
N PHE A 276 -0.18 11.77 -2.70
CA PHE A 276 -0.88 10.52 -2.48
C PHE A 276 -1.76 10.62 -1.23
N PHE A 277 -2.97 10.11 -1.32
CA PHE A 277 -3.92 10.02 -0.20
C PHE A 277 -4.30 11.35 0.47
N PRO A 278 -4.49 12.46 -0.26
CA PRO A 278 -4.70 13.80 0.29
C PRO A 278 -5.98 13.97 1.13
N GLU A 279 -6.83 12.95 1.18
CA GLU A 279 -8.04 12.93 2.01
C GLU A 279 -7.81 12.25 3.38
N LEU A 280 -6.60 11.71 3.63
CA LEU A 280 -6.25 11.22 4.96
C LEU A 280 -6.03 12.40 5.92
N PRO A 281 -6.24 12.19 7.24
CA PRO A 281 -5.82 13.19 8.23
C PRO A 281 -4.31 13.45 8.15
N ASP A 282 -3.90 14.73 8.18
CA ASP A 282 -2.52 15.18 7.96
C ASP A 282 -1.47 14.45 8.83
N ASP A 283 -1.83 14.11 10.08
CA ASP A 283 -0.94 13.40 11.01
C ASP A 283 -0.73 11.93 10.61
N ILE A 284 -1.76 11.28 10.07
CA ILE A 284 -1.70 9.91 9.56
C ILE A 284 -0.93 9.89 8.23
N GLU A 285 -1.28 10.78 7.31
CA GLU A 285 -0.65 10.92 6.00
C GLU A 285 0.86 11.14 6.14
N ASN A 286 1.28 12.17 6.88
CA ASN A 286 2.69 12.48 7.12
C ASN A 286 3.47 11.32 7.76
N GLU A 287 2.83 10.56 8.67
CA GLU A 287 3.47 9.38 9.26
C GLU A 287 3.68 8.26 8.26
N LEU A 288 2.67 7.94 7.45
CA LEU A 288 2.72 6.86 6.46
C LEU A 288 3.71 7.15 5.33
N GLU A 289 3.82 8.40 4.91
CA GLU A 289 4.57 8.81 3.72
C GLU A 289 6.05 9.01 4.01
N SER A 290 6.39 9.50 5.20
CA SER A 290 7.78 9.78 5.60
C SER A 290 8.58 8.55 5.99
N LYS A 291 7.95 7.40 6.28
CA LYS A 291 8.62 6.23 6.87
C LYS A 291 8.55 5.00 5.96
N ILE A 292 9.44 4.05 6.23
CA ILE A 292 9.51 2.74 5.56
C ILE A 292 9.16 1.65 6.56
N TYR A 293 8.06 0.93 6.32
CA TYR A 293 7.55 -0.16 7.16
C TYR A 293 7.71 -1.52 6.46
N LEU A 294 8.93 -2.08 6.41
CA LEU A 294 9.21 -3.33 5.69
C LEU A 294 8.56 -4.55 6.33
N THR A 295 8.60 -4.63 7.66
CA THR A 295 8.14 -5.80 8.43
C THR A 295 6.64 -6.02 8.30
N ASP A 296 5.87 -4.94 8.27
CA ASP A 296 4.41 -4.95 8.19
C ASP A 296 3.93 -5.55 6.85
N TRP A 297 4.74 -5.40 5.81
CA TRP A 297 4.50 -5.97 4.49
C TRP A 297 5.25 -7.30 4.23
N GLY A 298 5.82 -7.92 5.29
CA GLY A 298 6.60 -9.15 5.15
C GLY A 298 7.85 -9.02 4.28
N LEU A 299 8.35 -7.79 4.12
CA LEU A 299 9.55 -7.48 3.36
C LEU A 299 10.76 -7.45 4.30
N ASN A 300 11.65 -8.42 4.18
CA ASN A 300 12.86 -8.47 4.98
C ASN A 300 14.03 -7.80 4.23
N ILE A 301 14.82 -7.03 4.97
CA ILE A 301 16.15 -6.64 4.49
C ILE A 301 16.99 -7.92 4.52
N THR A 302 17.10 -8.58 3.36
CA THR A 302 18.13 -9.60 3.20
C THR A 302 19.44 -8.85 3.00
N ASP A 303 20.41 -9.07 3.89
CA ASP A 303 21.75 -8.51 3.83
C ASP A 303 22.29 -8.55 2.40
N ARG A 304 22.92 -7.45 1.99
CA ARG A 304 23.51 -7.24 0.67
C ARG A 304 24.74 -8.14 0.47
#